data_a3d519ebfeded3645c359a0b2e755d21
#
_entry.id   a3d519ebfeded3645c359a0b2e755d21
#
_cell.length_a   1.000
_cell.length_b   1.000
_cell.length_c   1.000
_cell.angle_alpha   90.00
_cell.angle_beta   90.00
_cell.angle_gamma   90.00
#
_symmetry.space_group_name_H-M   'P 1'
#
loop_
_entity.id
_entity.type
_entity.pdbx_description
1 polymer ?
#
loop_
_entity_poly.entity_id
_entity_poly.type
_entity_poly.pdbx_seq_one_letter_code
_entity_poly.pdbx_strand_id
1 'polypeptide(L)'
;MIYICTKVVSLMNSKENPKKFYERFRSQLQASQEWPGLYMFKFIVKSKSDQVEKLKNLFDNFHKEVSLVNSSKNTFQSLTIKVQMVSPDEVIDIYKKVGKINDVIIL
;
A
#
# COMPACT_ATOMS: atom_id res chain seq x y z
N MET A 1 -13.66 0.52 4.72
CA MET A 1 -12.26 0.22 4.47
C MET A 1 -12.03 -0.22 3.06
N ILE A 2 -10.96 0.21 2.48
CA ILE A 2 -10.61 -0.17 1.13
C ILE A 2 -9.60 -1.30 1.18
N TYR A 3 -9.96 -2.42 0.59
CA TYR A 3 -9.03 -3.51 0.39
C TYR A 3 -8.27 -3.24 -0.89
N ILE A 4 -7.29 -2.35 -0.81
CA ILE A 4 -6.61 -1.86 -2.00
C ILE A 4 -5.97 -2.99 -2.78
N CYS A 5 -5.30 -3.92 -2.11
CA CYS A 5 -4.71 -5.06 -2.79
C CYS A 5 -5.77 -5.91 -3.48
N THR A 6 -6.87 -6.19 -2.77
CA THR A 6 -7.98 -6.94 -3.33
C THR A 6 -8.58 -6.22 -4.54
N LYS A 7 -8.77 -4.91 -4.43
CA LYS A 7 -9.26 -4.10 -5.55
C LYS A 7 -8.27 -4.10 -6.70
N VAL A 8 -6.99 -3.94 -6.41
CA VAL A 8 -5.94 -3.95 -7.43
C VAL A 8 -5.94 -5.28 -8.14
N VAL A 9 -5.97 -6.40 -7.41
CA VAL A 9 -5.98 -7.73 -8.00
C VAL A 9 -7.25 -7.96 -8.82
N SER A 10 -8.41 -7.55 -8.31
CA SER A 10 -9.67 -7.75 -9.05
C SER A 10 -9.80 -6.85 -10.28
N LEU A 11 -9.19 -5.67 -10.26
CA LEU A 11 -9.17 -4.80 -11.42
C LEU A 11 -8.18 -5.25 -12.48
N MET A 12 -7.15 -5.96 -12.07
CA MET A 12 -6.09 -6.43 -12.95
C MET A 12 -6.44 -7.83 -13.45
N ASN A 13 -6.87 -7.93 -14.70
CA ASN A 13 -7.11 -9.23 -15.29
C ASN A 13 -5.84 -9.74 -16.00
N SER A 14 -5.81 -11.02 -16.32
CA SER A 14 -4.63 -11.67 -16.90
C SER A 14 -4.22 -11.13 -18.25
N LYS A 15 -5.12 -10.46 -18.94
CA LYS A 15 -4.86 -9.88 -20.26
C LYS A 15 -4.43 -8.43 -20.19
N GLU A 16 -4.54 -7.81 -19.04
CA GLU A 16 -4.21 -6.40 -18.88
C GLU A 16 -2.72 -6.22 -18.73
N ASN A 17 -2.17 -5.31 -19.51
CA ASN A 17 -0.79 -4.90 -19.40
C ASN A 17 -0.61 -4.15 -18.07
N PRO A 18 0.43 -4.46 -17.27
CA PRO A 18 0.68 -3.75 -16.01
C PRO A 18 0.74 -2.23 -16.18
N LYS A 19 1.30 -1.74 -17.26
CA LYS A 19 1.36 -0.32 -17.55
C LYS A 19 -0.03 0.30 -17.65
N LYS A 20 -0.94 -0.35 -18.39
CA LYS A 20 -2.33 0.13 -18.51
C LYS A 20 -3.05 0.08 -17.18
N PHE A 21 -2.81 -0.96 -16.40
CA PHE A 21 -3.38 -1.08 -15.05
C PHE A 21 -2.95 0.10 -14.17
N TYR A 22 -1.67 0.43 -14.16
CA TYR A 22 -1.16 1.54 -13.35
C TYR A 22 -1.67 2.89 -13.85
N GLU A 23 -1.83 3.08 -15.15
CA GLU A 23 -2.42 4.30 -15.71
C GLU A 23 -3.84 4.50 -15.21
N ARG A 24 -4.64 3.44 -15.22
CA ARG A 24 -6.01 3.47 -14.73
C ARG A 24 -6.06 3.73 -13.23
N PHE A 25 -5.22 3.06 -12.47
CA PHE A 25 -5.11 3.25 -11.03
C PHE A 25 -4.71 4.70 -10.72
N ARG A 26 -3.76 5.23 -11.45
CA ARG A 26 -3.33 6.62 -11.32
C ARG A 26 -4.50 7.59 -11.52
N SER A 27 -5.30 7.36 -12.54
CA SER A 27 -6.47 8.20 -12.82
C SER A 27 -7.48 8.14 -11.68
N GLN A 28 -7.69 6.95 -11.11
CA GLN A 28 -8.58 6.78 -9.97
C GLN A 28 -8.07 7.50 -8.75
N LEU A 29 -6.78 7.43 -8.47
CA LEU A 29 -6.16 8.15 -7.35
C LEU A 29 -6.27 9.66 -7.56
N GLN A 30 -6.01 10.12 -8.76
CA GLN A 30 -6.09 11.55 -9.10
C GLN A 30 -7.49 12.11 -8.80
N ALA A 31 -8.52 11.32 -9.09
CA ALA A 31 -9.91 11.71 -8.89
C ALA A 31 -10.40 11.53 -7.45
N SER A 32 -9.70 10.73 -6.64
CA SER A 32 -10.19 10.35 -5.31
C SER A 32 -10.02 11.41 -4.25
N GLN A 33 -9.06 12.30 -4.41
CA GLN A 33 -8.76 13.36 -3.45
C GLN A 33 -7.91 14.44 -4.10
N GLU A 34 -7.71 15.54 -3.38
CA GLU A 34 -6.78 16.59 -3.81
C GLU A 34 -5.34 16.17 -3.49
N TRP A 35 -4.42 16.56 -4.36
CA TRP A 35 -2.98 16.32 -4.21
C TRP A 35 -2.23 17.65 -4.18
N PRO A 36 -1.20 17.80 -3.34
CA PRO A 36 -0.71 16.81 -2.35
C PRO A 36 -1.70 16.59 -1.22
N GLY A 37 -1.65 15.43 -0.61
CA GLY A 37 -2.56 15.10 0.48
C GLY A 37 -2.12 13.84 1.23
N LEU A 38 -2.83 13.55 2.32
CA LEU A 38 -2.56 12.35 3.10
C LEU A 38 -3.13 11.13 2.39
N TYR A 39 -2.35 10.07 2.41
CA TYR A 39 -2.79 8.78 1.90
C TYR A 39 -2.49 7.72 2.96
N MET A 40 -3.41 6.78 3.15
CA MET A 40 -3.26 5.73 4.13
C MET A 40 -2.97 4.40 3.45
N PHE A 41 -1.83 3.81 3.81
CA PHE A 41 -1.48 2.46 3.39
C PHE A 41 -1.79 1.51 4.53
N LYS A 42 -2.37 0.36 4.22
CA LYS A 42 -2.61 -0.70 5.19
C LYS A 42 -2.06 -2.02 4.67
N PHE A 43 -1.30 -2.68 5.51
CA PHE A 43 -0.66 -3.95 5.17
C PHE A 43 -0.92 -4.97 6.26
N ILE A 44 -1.13 -6.23 5.85
CA ILE A 44 -1.21 -7.35 6.79
C ILE A 44 0.04 -8.20 6.58
N VAL A 45 0.75 -8.47 7.66
CA VAL A 45 1.96 -9.28 7.65
C VAL A 45 1.91 -10.32 8.76
N LYS A 46 2.69 -11.38 8.62
CA LYS A 46 2.82 -12.37 9.68
C LYS A 46 3.57 -11.77 10.87
N SER A 47 3.12 -12.10 12.07
CA SER A 47 3.82 -11.71 13.29
C SER A 47 5.22 -12.31 13.32
N LYS A 48 6.14 -11.61 13.96
CA LYS A 48 7.54 -12.05 14.12
C LYS A 48 8.29 -12.19 12.80
N SER A 49 7.84 -11.51 11.76
CA SER A 49 8.54 -11.45 10.49
C SER A 49 9.28 -10.12 10.35
N ASP A 50 10.17 -10.02 9.39
CA ASP A 50 10.91 -8.79 9.12
C ASP A 50 10.19 -7.87 8.11
N GLN A 51 8.99 -8.25 7.65
CA GLN A 51 8.24 -7.47 6.68
C GLN A 51 7.88 -6.08 7.20
N VAL A 52 7.57 -5.97 8.51
CA VAL A 52 7.24 -4.66 9.11
C VAL A 52 8.39 -3.67 8.87
N GLU A 53 9.61 -4.09 9.18
CA GLU A 53 10.78 -3.24 8.99
C GLU A 53 11.01 -2.90 7.53
N LYS A 54 10.87 -3.87 6.65
CA LYS A 54 11.00 -3.66 5.20
C LYS A 54 9.98 -2.64 4.69
N LEU A 55 8.73 -2.76 5.15
CA LEU A 55 7.67 -1.83 4.76
C LEU A 55 7.95 -0.43 5.30
N LYS A 56 8.32 -0.32 6.57
CA LYS A 56 8.66 0.98 7.16
C LYS A 56 9.80 1.67 6.41
N ASN A 57 10.79 0.90 6.00
CA ASN A 57 11.95 1.46 5.29
C ASN A 57 11.58 2.10 3.96
N LEU A 58 10.51 1.65 3.32
CA LEU A 58 10.02 2.27 2.08
C LEU A 58 9.56 3.71 2.30
N PHE A 59 9.23 4.07 3.53
CA PHE A 59 8.69 5.37 3.88
C PHE A 59 9.68 6.25 4.68
N ASP A 60 10.95 5.86 4.74
CA ASP A 60 11.94 6.55 5.58
C ASP A 60 12.04 8.04 5.29
N ASN A 61 11.91 8.43 4.03
CA ASN A 61 12.05 9.83 3.62
C ASN A 61 10.73 10.60 3.64
N PHE A 62 9.66 9.99 4.14
CA PHE A 62 8.35 10.61 4.14
C PHE A 62 7.92 10.98 5.56
N HIS A 63 7.20 12.08 5.65
CA HIS A 63 6.54 12.46 6.90
C HIS A 63 5.32 11.55 7.09
N LYS A 64 5.31 10.78 8.17
CA LYS A 64 4.33 9.70 8.32
C LYS A 64 3.93 9.45 9.77
N GLU A 65 2.76 8.83 9.93
CA GLU A 65 2.33 8.22 11.19
C GLU A 65 2.21 6.72 10.99
N VAL A 66 2.75 5.94 11.90
CA VAL A 66 2.76 4.48 11.83
C VAL A 66 1.99 3.90 13.00
N SER A 67 1.11 2.95 12.71
CA SER A 67 0.34 2.23 13.71
C SER A 67 0.44 0.74 13.43
N LEU A 68 0.69 -0.05 14.48
CA LEU A 68 0.81 -1.49 14.36
C LEU A 68 -0.13 -2.14 15.35
N VAL A 69 -1.00 -3.02 14.85
CA VAL A 69 -1.99 -3.72 15.67
C VAL A 69 -1.85 -5.22 15.46
N ASN A 70 -1.81 -5.97 16.55
CA ASN A 70 -1.78 -7.43 16.48
C ASN A 70 -3.18 -7.98 16.29
N SER A 71 -3.29 -9.08 15.54
CA SER A 71 -4.56 -9.82 15.46
C SER A 71 -4.88 -10.46 16.80
N SER A 72 -6.14 -10.90 16.97
CA SER A 72 -6.60 -11.50 18.23
C SER A 72 -5.80 -12.73 18.65
N LYS A 73 -5.22 -13.45 17.69
CA LYS A 73 -4.41 -14.64 17.96
C LYS A 73 -2.90 -14.37 17.84
N ASN A 74 -2.50 -13.14 17.70
CA ASN A 74 -1.10 -12.73 17.50
C ASN A 74 -0.40 -13.43 16.32
N THR A 75 -1.18 -13.92 15.35
CA THR A 75 -0.64 -14.60 14.17
C THR A 75 -0.26 -13.59 13.10
N PHE A 76 -1.02 -12.50 12.99
CA PHE A 76 -0.81 -11.46 11.99
C PHE A 76 -0.76 -10.09 12.65
N GLN A 77 -0.14 -9.15 11.95
CA GLN A 77 -0.09 -7.76 12.36
C GLN A 77 -0.63 -6.88 11.23
N SER A 78 -1.41 -5.87 11.62
CA SER A 78 -1.91 -4.85 10.71
C SER A 78 -1.05 -3.60 10.86
N LEU A 79 -0.35 -3.25 9.81
CA LEU A 79 0.50 -2.05 9.77
C LEU A 79 -0.24 -0.97 8.98
N THR A 80 -0.50 0.15 9.63
CA THR A 80 -1.13 1.31 8.99
C THR A 80 -0.11 2.44 8.92
N ILE A 81 0.08 2.99 7.73
CA ILE A 81 0.99 4.12 7.53
C ILE A 81 0.21 5.24 6.85
N LYS A 82 0.00 6.32 7.57
CA LYS A 82 -0.57 7.55 7.03
C LYS A 82 0.59 8.44 6.63
N VAL A 83 0.63 8.83 5.39
CA VAL A 83 1.79 9.55 4.85
C VAL A 83 1.35 10.64 3.91
N GLN A 84 2.06 11.77 3.99
CA GLN A 84 1.85 12.89 3.07
C GLN A 84 2.46 12.53 1.71
N MET A 85 1.62 12.49 0.68
CA MET A 85 2.02 12.18 -0.69
C MET A 85 1.82 13.38 -1.59
N VAL A 86 2.76 13.58 -2.51
CA VAL A 86 2.71 14.73 -3.43
C VAL A 86 1.75 14.46 -4.59
N SER A 87 1.71 13.21 -5.06
CA SER A 87 0.96 12.87 -6.26
C SER A 87 0.57 11.39 -6.27
N PRO A 88 -0.40 11.01 -7.12
CA PRO A 88 -0.72 9.60 -7.33
C PRO A 88 0.50 8.77 -7.77
N ASP A 89 1.43 9.37 -8.50
CA ASP A 89 2.62 8.65 -8.97
C ASP A 89 3.50 8.18 -7.81
N GLU A 90 3.60 8.96 -6.74
CA GLU A 90 4.31 8.52 -5.53
C GLU A 90 3.65 7.31 -4.89
N VAL A 91 2.32 7.33 -4.81
CA VAL A 91 1.56 6.19 -4.26
C VAL A 91 1.83 4.93 -5.06
N ILE A 92 1.78 5.03 -6.37
CA ILE A 92 2.01 3.90 -7.27
C ILE A 92 3.44 3.38 -7.13
N ASP A 93 4.41 4.27 -7.02
CA ASP A 93 5.81 3.89 -6.83
C ASP A 93 5.99 3.05 -5.56
N ILE A 94 5.34 3.44 -4.47
CA ILE A 94 5.36 2.68 -3.22
C ILE A 94 4.74 1.29 -3.43
N TYR A 95 3.60 1.20 -4.09
CA TYR A 95 2.97 -0.10 -4.35
C TYR A 95 3.86 -1.02 -5.20
N LYS A 96 4.57 -0.47 -6.16
CA LYS A 96 5.54 -1.25 -6.96
C LYS A 96 6.65 -1.81 -6.08
N LYS A 97 7.15 -1.02 -5.14
CA LYS A 97 8.19 -1.46 -4.19
C LYS A 97 7.65 -2.51 -3.23
N VAL A 98 6.43 -2.33 -2.73
CA VAL A 98 5.77 -3.32 -1.87
C VAL A 98 5.60 -4.65 -2.60
N GLY A 99 5.32 -4.63 -3.88
CA GLY A 99 5.17 -5.83 -4.68
C GLY A 99 6.41 -6.71 -4.74
N LYS A 100 7.57 -6.17 -4.39
CA LYS A 100 8.83 -6.93 -4.32
C LYS A 100 9.04 -7.59 -2.96
N ILE A 101 8.20 -7.30 -1.98
CA ILE A 101 8.27 -7.89 -0.64
C ILE A 101 7.28 -9.04 -0.59
N ASN A 102 7.77 -10.23 -0.21
CA ASN A 102 6.92 -11.42 -0.15
C ASN A 102 6.02 -11.43 1.08
N ASP A 103 4.89 -12.12 0.97
CA ASP A 103 3.99 -12.40 2.09
C ASP A 103 3.39 -11.16 2.74
N VAL A 104 3.15 -10.13 1.96
CA VAL A 104 2.46 -8.92 2.40
C VAL A 104 1.10 -8.83 1.71
N ILE A 105 0.06 -8.65 2.51
CA ILE A 105 -1.30 -8.39 1.99
C ILE A 105 -1.54 -6.91 2.10
N ILE A 106 -1.93 -6.28 0.99
CA ILE A 106 -2.27 -4.87 0.97
C ILE A 106 -3.78 -4.72 1.10
N LEU A 107 -4.20 -3.91 2.02
CA LEU A 107 -5.63 -3.65 2.22
C LEU A 107 -6.04 -2.31 1.63
#